data_a559db0cf129b8b2400a64dedbbb421f
#
_entry.id   a559db0cf129b8b2400a64dedbbb421f
#
_cell.length_a   1.000
_cell.length_b   1.000
_cell.length_c   1.000
_cell.angle_alpha   90.00
_cell.angle_beta   90.00
_cell.angle_gamma   90.00
#
_symmetry.space_group_name_H-M   'P 1'
#
loop_
_entity.id
_entity.type
_entity.pdbx_description
1 polymer ?
#
loop_
_entity_poly.entity_id
_entity_poly.type
_entity_poly.pdbx_seq_one_letter_code
_entity_poly.pdbx_strand_id
1 'polypeptide(L)'
;MVQELFLHNINQNKRNKKMYQLAQINVARMIGTNIEDPVMNEFVSHLDSVNRLAEESDGFIWRLKDDENNATSFNPFNDEQIIINISVWKDIESLEYYTYKTFHVDFVRRRKEWFQKYGKAYYALWWIKDKEYPTTDEAMKRLEYLQEKGSSSYAFNFQSVFQKP
;
A
#
# COMPACT_ATOMS: atom_id res chain seq x y z
N MET A 1 -26.41 38.16 15.20
CA MET A 1 -27.01 36.93 15.76
C MET A 1 -27.24 35.83 14.70
N VAL A 2 -28.04 36.05 13.64
CA VAL A 2 -28.28 34.98 12.61
C VAL A 2 -27.03 34.64 11.79
N GLN A 3 -26.19 35.62 11.48
CA GLN A 3 -24.96 35.43 10.75
C GLN A 3 -23.88 34.67 11.53
N GLU A 4 -23.80 34.87 12.85
CA GLU A 4 -22.85 34.15 13.70
C GLU A 4 -23.25 32.67 13.90
N LEU A 5 -24.54 32.38 13.97
CA LEU A 5 -25.08 31.03 14.01
C LEU A 5 -24.80 30.27 12.67
N PHE A 6 -24.88 30.97 11.54
CA PHE A 6 -24.61 30.39 10.22
C PHE A 6 -23.12 30.07 10.05
N LEU A 7 -22.23 30.97 10.48
CA LEU A 7 -20.78 30.74 10.47
C LEU A 7 -20.35 29.67 11.47
N HIS A 8 -21.02 29.57 12.63
CA HIS A 8 -20.74 28.53 13.63
C HIS A 8 -21.17 27.14 13.11
N ASN A 9 -22.30 27.02 12.44
CA ASN A 9 -22.75 25.77 11.80
C ASN A 9 -21.89 25.36 10.63
N ILE A 10 -21.37 26.30 9.82
CA ILE A 10 -20.42 25.99 8.73
C ILE A 10 -19.09 25.51 9.30
N ASN A 11 -18.61 26.09 10.40
CA ASN A 11 -17.37 25.67 11.06
C ASN A 11 -17.52 24.32 11.80
N GLN A 12 -18.68 24.02 12.37
CA GLN A 12 -18.99 22.73 12.99
C GLN A 12 -19.09 21.62 11.92
N ASN A 13 -19.70 21.91 10.76
CA ASN A 13 -19.76 20.94 9.64
C ASN A 13 -18.40 20.70 8.98
N LYS A 14 -17.46 21.66 9.01
CA LYS A 14 -16.08 21.45 8.58
C LYS A 14 -15.25 20.63 9.57
N ARG A 15 -15.59 20.62 10.87
CA ARG A 15 -14.86 19.90 11.93
C ARG A 15 -15.15 18.40 11.98
N ASN A 16 -16.23 17.92 11.37
CA ASN A 16 -16.65 16.51 11.45
C ASN A 16 -16.57 15.74 10.13
N LYS A 17 -15.91 16.28 9.11
CA LYS A 17 -15.66 15.49 7.91
C LYS A 17 -14.58 14.47 8.25
N LYS A 18 -14.96 13.23 8.55
CA LYS A 18 -14.02 12.11 8.69
C LYS A 18 -13.16 12.11 7.44
N MET A 19 -11.86 12.34 7.63
CA MET A 19 -10.91 12.24 6.54
C MET A 19 -10.45 10.80 6.45
N TYR A 20 -10.35 10.28 5.25
CA TYR A 20 -9.86 8.93 4.96
C TYR A 20 -8.63 8.99 4.08
N GLN A 21 -7.76 8.06 4.29
CA GLN A 21 -6.55 7.83 3.50
C GLN A 21 -6.55 6.39 2.97
N LEU A 22 -5.81 6.16 1.91
CA LEU A 22 -5.74 4.86 1.25
C LEU A 22 -4.61 4.03 1.82
N ALA A 23 -4.93 2.86 2.34
CA ALA A 23 -3.95 1.85 2.68
C ALA A 23 -3.83 0.82 1.55
N GLN A 24 -2.64 0.27 1.38
CA GLN A 24 -2.39 -0.83 0.46
C GLN A 24 -1.48 -1.87 1.10
N ILE A 25 -1.66 -3.13 0.71
CA ILE A 25 -0.69 -4.22 0.83
C ILE A 25 -0.36 -4.74 -0.55
N ASN A 26 0.88 -5.08 -0.75
CA ASN A 26 1.36 -5.81 -1.93
C ASN A 26 2.27 -6.94 -1.45
N VAL A 27 2.12 -8.12 -2.04
CA VAL A 27 2.93 -9.29 -1.75
C VAL A 27 3.56 -9.81 -3.03
N ALA A 28 4.75 -10.40 -2.91
CA ALA A 28 5.41 -11.03 -4.02
C ALA A 28 6.16 -12.28 -3.57
N ARG A 29 6.10 -13.34 -4.38
CA ARG A 29 6.89 -14.56 -4.17
C ARG A 29 8.17 -14.45 -4.96
N MET A 30 9.31 -14.47 -4.29
CA MET A 30 10.63 -14.40 -4.91
C MET A 30 10.93 -15.65 -5.75
N ILE A 31 11.77 -15.48 -6.77
CA ILE A 31 12.38 -16.60 -7.50
C ILE A 31 13.45 -17.26 -6.62
N GLY A 32 14.21 -16.45 -5.86
CA GLY A 32 15.16 -16.92 -4.87
C GLY A 32 14.50 -17.62 -3.69
N THR A 33 15.27 -18.36 -2.92
CA THR A 33 14.79 -19.07 -1.71
C THR A 33 14.46 -18.13 -0.56
N ASN A 34 15.16 -16.99 -0.50
CA ASN A 34 14.96 -15.90 0.45
C ASN A 34 15.55 -14.60 -0.13
N ILE A 35 15.52 -13.51 0.62
CA ILE A 35 15.99 -12.19 0.17
C ILE A 35 17.52 -12.12 -0.02
N GLU A 36 18.29 -13.00 0.65
CA GLU A 36 19.74 -13.06 0.57
C GLU A 36 20.22 -13.91 -0.62
N ASP A 37 19.32 -14.60 -1.30
CA ASP A 37 19.67 -15.38 -2.48
C ASP A 37 20.32 -14.49 -3.56
N PRO A 38 21.46 -14.88 -4.15
CA PRO A 38 22.18 -14.07 -5.15
C PRO A 38 21.32 -13.60 -6.31
N VAL A 39 20.29 -14.34 -6.70
CA VAL A 39 19.36 -13.94 -7.77
C VAL A 39 18.55 -12.69 -7.40
N MET A 40 18.43 -12.39 -6.10
CA MET A 40 17.72 -11.21 -5.58
C MET A 40 18.62 -9.97 -5.42
N ASN A 41 19.94 -10.08 -5.60
CA ASN A 41 20.89 -8.99 -5.33
C ASN A 41 20.53 -7.69 -6.07
N GLU A 42 20.15 -7.78 -7.34
CA GLU A 42 19.77 -6.60 -8.12
C GLU A 42 18.51 -5.95 -7.54
N PHE A 43 17.48 -6.73 -7.21
CA PHE A 43 16.28 -6.21 -6.56
C PHE A 43 16.61 -5.53 -5.23
N VAL A 44 17.39 -6.17 -4.37
CA VAL A 44 17.82 -5.63 -3.06
C VAL A 44 18.58 -4.32 -3.23
N SER A 45 19.47 -4.22 -4.22
CA SER A 45 20.24 -2.99 -4.47
C SER A 45 19.38 -1.77 -4.84
N HIS A 46 18.14 -2.00 -5.27
CA HIS A 46 17.21 -0.94 -5.64
C HIS A 46 16.21 -0.58 -4.53
N LEU A 47 16.11 -1.36 -3.45
CA LEU A 47 15.11 -1.14 -2.39
C LEU A 47 15.14 0.28 -1.83
N ASP A 48 16.31 0.80 -1.49
CA ASP A 48 16.46 2.14 -0.92
C ASP A 48 16.00 3.23 -1.88
N SER A 49 16.35 3.12 -3.16
CA SER A 49 15.97 4.10 -4.18
C SER A 49 14.46 4.08 -4.46
N VAL A 50 13.85 2.91 -4.50
CA VAL A 50 12.40 2.74 -4.71
C VAL A 50 11.61 3.21 -3.49
N ASN A 51 12.08 2.89 -2.29
CA ASN A 51 11.47 3.35 -1.05
C ASN A 51 11.54 4.88 -0.92
N ARG A 52 12.68 5.48 -1.25
CA ARG A 52 12.84 6.94 -1.27
C ARG A 52 11.92 7.60 -2.31
N LEU A 53 11.82 7.02 -3.50
CA LEU A 53 10.90 7.50 -4.53
C LEU A 53 9.45 7.51 -4.04
N ALA A 54 9.02 6.48 -3.29
CA ALA A 54 7.70 6.46 -2.68
C ALA A 54 7.55 7.59 -1.65
N GLU A 55 8.51 7.74 -0.73
CA GLU A 55 8.50 8.77 0.33
C GLU A 55 8.50 10.21 -0.22
N GLU A 56 9.12 10.44 -1.37
CA GLU A 56 9.18 11.73 -2.05
C GLU A 56 7.98 11.98 -3.00
N SER A 57 7.13 10.98 -3.22
CA SER A 57 5.97 11.11 -4.10
C SER A 57 4.82 11.88 -3.46
N ASP A 58 4.15 12.71 -4.25
CA ASP A 58 2.99 13.46 -3.80
C ASP A 58 1.90 12.53 -3.26
N GLY A 59 1.43 12.86 -2.06
CA GLY A 59 0.37 12.09 -1.38
C GLY A 59 0.85 10.84 -0.65
N PHE A 60 2.15 10.56 -0.61
CA PHE A 60 2.70 9.54 0.29
C PHE A 60 2.50 9.97 1.76
N ILE A 61 2.14 9.01 2.63
CA ILE A 61 1.91 9.27 4.05
C ILE A 61 2.81 8.39 4.92
N TRP A 62 2.84 7.08 4.67
CA TRP A 62 3.55 6.12 5.52
C TRP A 62 3.83 4.81 4.78
N ARG A 63 4.84 4.09 5.20
CA ARG A 63 5.09 2.70 4.83
C ARG A 63 5.61 1.87 6.00
N LEU A 64 5.36 0.56 5.93
CA LEU A 64 5.96 -0.42 6.84
C LEU A 64 7.47 -0.46 6.60
N LYS A 65 8.23 -0.36 7.66
CA LYS A 65 9.69 -0.50 7.66
C LYS A 65 10.21 -0.98 9.01
N ASP A 66 11.30 -1.71 8.97
CA ASP A 66 12.11 -2.10 10.11
C ASP A 66 13.28 -1.12 10.36
N ASP A 67 14.20 -1.51 11.23
CA ASP A 67 15.39 -0.71 11.57
C ASP A 67 16.36 -0.54 10.38
N GLU A 68 16.28 -1.42 9.37
CA GLU A 68 17.06 -1.34 8.12
C GLU A 68 16.37 -0.53 7.04
N ASN A 69 15.31 0.20 7.39
CA ASN A 69 14.54 1.07 6.50
C ASN A 69 13.81 0.35 5.34
N ASN A 70 13.52 -0.93 5.48
CA ASN A 70 12.76 -1.72 4.51
C ASN A 70 11.77 -2.66 5.23
N ALA A 71 11.02 -3.48 4.50
CA ALA A 71 10.04 -4.39 5.07
C ALA A 71 10.42 -5.87 4.89
N THR A 72 11.68 -6.17 4.55
CA THR A 72 12.11 -7.55 4.23
C THR A 72 12.21 -8.46 5.43
N SER A 73 12.31 -7.92 6.65
CA SER A 73 12.31 -8.69 7.90
C SER A 73 10.92 -9.17 8.34
N PHE A 74 9.85 -8.60 7.77
CA PHE A 74 8.49 -8.99 8.12
C PHE A 74 8.07 -10.25 7.35
N ASN A 75 7.78 -11.32 8.07
CA ASN A 75 7.39 -12.63 7.51
C ASN A 75 6.04 -13.11 8.07
N PRO A 76 4.93 -12.41 7.80
CA PRO A 76 3.62 -12.78 8.35
C PRO A 76 3.05 -14.08 7.77
N PHE A 77 3.59 -14.57 6.65
CA PHE A 77 3.17 -15.82 6.03
C PHE A 77 3.97 -17.04 6.52
N ASN A 78 4.98 -16.83 7.36
CA ASN A 78 5.95 -17.85 7.74
C ASN A 78 6.56 -18.58 6.52
N ASP A 79 6.85 -17.81 5.48
CA ASP A 79 7.40 -18.26 4.20
C ASP A 79 8.45 -17.23 3.74
N GLU A 80 9.72 -17.63 3.79
CA GLU A 80 10.87 -16.76 3.47
C GLU A 80 10.92 -16.30 2.01
N GLN A 81 10.18 -16.97 1.12
CA GLN A 81 10.05 -16.55 -0.28
C GLN A 81 9.04 -15.43 -0.49
N ILE A 82 8.21 -15.09 0.50
CA ILE A 82 7.20 -14.05 0.35
C ILE A 82 7.67 -12.76 1.02
N ILE A 83 7.77 -11.71 0.23
CA ILE A 83 7.96 -10.34 0.73
C ILE A 83 6.65 -9.58 0.71
N ILE A 84 6.53 -8.63 1.63
CA ILE A 84 5.38 -7.74 1.75
C ILE A 84 5.81 -6.28 1.62
N ASN A 85 4.89 -5.47 1.14
CA ASN A 85 4.96 -4.01 1.23
C ASN A 85 3.60 -3.50 1.70
N ILE A 86 3.59 -2.64 2.69
CA ILE A 86 2.39 -1.97 3.20
C ILE A 86 2.67 -0.48 3.20
N SER A 87 1.79 0.32 2.62
CA SER A 87 1.92 1.78 2.61
C SER A 87 0.57 2.47 2.68
N VAL A 88 0.61 3.75 3.04
CA VAL A 88 -0.56 4.62 3.18
C VAL A 88 -0.35 5.86 2.33
N TRP A 89 -1.40 6.24 1.60
CA TRP A 89 -1.42 7.32 0.64
C TRP A 89 -2.64 8.21 0.87
N LYS A 90 -2.55 9.46 0.46
CA LYS A 90 -3.65 10.42 0.53
C LYS A 90 -4.90 9.96 -0.21
N ASP A 91 -4.73 9.38 -1.38
CA ASP A 91 -5.81 8.95 -2.28
C ASP A 91 -5.31 7.90 -3.30
N ILE A 92 -6.24 7.42 -4.10
CA ILE A 92 -5.98 6.41 -5.15
C ILE A 92 -5.07 7.00 -6.23
N GLU A 93 -5.32 8.22 -6.62
CA GLU A 93 -4.61 8.93 -7.69
C GLU A 93 -3.12 9.04 -7.36
N SER A 94 -2.77 9.34 -6.11
CA SER A 94 -1.38 9.43 -5.64
C SER A 94 -0.66 8.09 -5.73
N LEU A 95 -1.27 7.01 -5.26
CA LEU A 95 -0.70 5.67 -5.35
C LEU A 95 -0.60 5.19 -6.80
N GLU A 96 -1.63 5.43 -7.61
CA GLU A 96 -1.64 5.06 -9.03
C GLU A 96 -0.56 5.80 -9.81
N TYR A 97 -0.37 7.10 -9.55
CA TYR A 97 0.69 7.89 -10.15
C TYR A 97 2.07 7.34 -9.78
N TYR A 98 2.34 7.10 -8.50
CA TYR A 98 3.59 6.46 -8.07
C TYR A 98 3.83 5.12 -8.77
N THR A 99 2.82 4.27 -8.81
CA THR A 99 2.94 2.90 -9.35
C THR A 99 3.21 2.88 -10.85
N TYR A 100 2.54 3.75 -11.63
CA TYR A 100 2.49 3.63 -13.09
C TYR A 100 3.08 4.83 -13.86
N LYS A 101 3.41 5.93 -13.19
CA LYS A 101 3.87 7.18 -13.84
C LYS A 101 5.25 7.64 -13.38
N THR A 102 5.85 6.98 -12.39
CA THR A 102 7.21 7.26 -11.93
C THR A 102 8.17 6.16 -12.43
N PHE A 103 9.46 6.26 -12.07
CA PHE A 103 10.44 5.21 -12.34
C PHE A 103 10.08 3.85 -11.72
N HIS A 104 9.15 3.81 -10.76
CA HIS A 104 8.63 2.55 -10.21
C HIS A 104 8.02 1.64 -11.30
N VAL A 105 7.49 2.20 -12.38
CA VAL A 105 6.93 1.42 -13.49
C VAL A 105 7.95 0.46 -14.11
N ASP A 106 9.23 0.80 -14.11
CA ASP A 106 10.27 -0.08 -14.66
C ASP A 106 10.46 -1.33 -13.80
N PHE A 107 10.35 -1.20 -12.48
CA PHE A 107 10.34 -2.34 -11.56
C PHE A 107 9.09 -3.21 -11.75
N VAL A 108 7.93 -2.59 -11.94
CA VAL A 108 6.68 -3.32 -12.24
C VAL A 108 6.82 -4.11 -13.53
N ARG A 109 7.43 -3.56 -14.57
CA ARG A 109 7.66 -4.23 -15.86
C ARG A 109 8.66 -5.39 -15.74
N ARG A 110 9.71 -5.19 -14.96
CA ARG A 110 10.80 -6.17 -14.76
C ARG A 110 10.49 -7.17 -13.64
N ARG A 111 9.35 -7.08 -12.96
CA ARG A 111 9.03 -7.90 -11.78
C ARG A 111 9.23 -9.42 -11.99
N LYS A 112 9.03 -9.92 -13.22
CA LYS A 112 9.22 -11.33 -13.59
C LYS A 112 10.67 -11.79 -13.49
N GLU A 113 11.63 -10.88 -13.40
CA GLU A 113 13.05 -11.18 -13.24
C GLU A 113 13.37 -11.62 -11.79
N TRP A 114 12.57 -11.20 -10.84
CA TRP A 114 12.76 -11.44 -9.40
C TRP A 114 11.61 -12.21 -8.74
N PHE A 115 10.40 -12.16 -9.35
CA PHE A 115 9.19 -12.71 -8.73
C PHE A 115 8.45 -13.66 -9.64
N GLN A 116 7.97 -14.74 -9.00
CA GLN A 116 7.11 -15.73 -9.63
C GLN A 116 5.71 -15.17 -9.88
N LYS A 117 4.96 -15.78 -10.80
CA LYS A 117 3.53 -15.50 -10.95
C LYS A 117 2.79 -15.94 -9.69
N TYR A 118 2.11 -15.00 -9.03
CA TYR A 118 1.47 -15.28 -7.74
C TYR A 118 0.21 -16.16 -7.83
N GLY A 119 -0.47 -16.15 -8.99
CA GLY A 119 -1.62 -17.04 -9.25
C GLY A 119 -2.96 -16.56 -8.69
N LYS A 120 -2.97 -15.55 -7.83
CA LYS A 120 -4.16 -14.91 -7.24
C LYS A 120 -3.89 -13.41 -7.04
N ALA A 121 -4.86 -12.66 -6.50
CA ALA A 121 -4.62 -11.26 -6.18
C ALA A 121 -3.41 -11.11 -5.25
N TYR A 122 -2.48 -10.25 -5.61
CA TYR A 122 -1.22 -10.04 -4.90
C TYR A 122 -1.13 -8.66 -4.26
N TYR A 123 -2.17 -7.84 -4.38
CA TYR A 123 -2.30 -6.57 -3.68
C TYR A 123 -3.77 -6.30 -3.35
N ALA A 124 -3.99 -5.53 -2.29
CA ALA A 124 -5.29 -5.04 -1.89
C ALA A 124 -5.21 -3.59 -1.44
N LEU A 125 -6.27 -2.85 -1.69
CA LEU A 125 -6.49 -1.46 -1.31
C LEU A 125 -7.68 -1.38 -0.36
N TRP A 126 -7.65 -0.46 0.62
CA TRP A 126 -8.78 -0.17 1.49
C TRP A 126 -8.68 1.23 2.09
N TRP A 127 -9.80 1.77 2.51
CA TRP A 127 -9.84 3.07 3.18
C TRP A 127 -9.68 2.91 4.68
N ILE A 128 -8.79 3.72 5.27
CA ILE A 128 -8.60 3.85 6.72
C ILE A 128 -8.84 5.30 7.13
N LYS A 129 -9.11 5.54 8.40
CA LYS A 129 -9.26 6.91 8.91
C LYS A 129 -7.90 7.61 8.91
N ASP A 130 -7.97 8.93 8.77
CA ASP A 130 -6.79 9.79 8.88
C ASP A 130 -6.02 9.50 10.18
N LYS A 131 -4.69 9.43 10.07
CA LYS A 131 -3.75 9.12 11.16
C LYS A 131 -3.83 7.70 11.72
N GLU A 132 -4.62 6.81 11.14
CA GLU A 132 -4.53 5.37 11.41
C GLU A 132 -3.49 4.73 10.47
N TYR A 133 -2.80 3.71 10.97
CA TYR A 133 -1.82 2.95 10.20
C TYR A 133 -2.15 1.47 10.31
N PRO A 134 -2.13 0.71 9.20
CA PRO A 134 -2.48 -0.70 9.22
C PRO A 134 -1.40 -1.54 9.92
N THR A 135 -1.84 -2.56 10.63
CA THR A 135 -0.96 -3.64 11.07
C THR A 135 -0.75 -4.66 9.95
N THR A 136 0.28 -5.49 10.06
CA THR A 136 0.51 -6.62 9.14
C THR A 136 -0.68 -7.57 9.12
N ASP A 137 -1.25 -7.89 10.29
CA ASP A 137 -2.42 -8.78 10.41
C ASP A 137 -3.67 -8.21 9.74
N GLU A 138 -3.93 -6.91 9.89
CA GLU A 138 -5.04 -6.27 9.18
C GLU A 138 -4.82 -6.35 7.67
N ALA A 139 -3.64 -5.97 7.21
CA ALA A 139 -3.32 -5.94 5.79
C ALA A 139 -3.45 -7.34 5.14
N MET A 140 -2.99 -8.39 5.83
CA MET A 140 -3.15 -9.77 5.38
C MET A 140 -4.62 -10.17 5.26
N LYS A 141 -5.44 -9.88 6.29
CA LYS A 141 -6.89 -10.16 6.26
C LYS A 141 -7.60 -9.44 5.11
N ARG A 142 -7.18 -8.21 4.77
CA ARG A 142 -7.72 -7.47 3.63
C ARG A 142 -7.38 -8.17 2.30
N LEU A 143 -6.13 -8.62 2.16
CA LEU A 143 -5.69 -9.34 0.96
C LEU A 143 -6.38 -10.71 0.82
N GLU A 144 -6.45 -11.48 1.90
CA GLU A 144 -7.14 -12.78 1.93
C GLU A 144 -8.63 -12.63 1.57
N TYR A 145 -9.29 -11.64 2.16
CA TYR A 145 -10.69 -11.36 1.82
C TYR A 145 -10.87 -11.07 0.33
N LEU A 146 -10.02 -10.21 -0.24
CA LEU A 146 -10.07 -9.91 -1.67
C LEU A 146 -9.86 -11.15 -2.53
N GLN A 147 -8.95 -12.04 -2.13
CA GLN A 147 -8.67 -13.30 -2.83
C GLN A 147 -9.84 -14.27 -2.81
N GLU A 148 -10.59 -14.33 -1.70
CA GLU A 148 -11.68 -15.29 -1.50
C GLU A 148 -13.04 -14.75 -1.93
N LYS A 149 -13.32 -13.47 -1.69
CA LYS A 149 -14.66 -12.87 -1.84
C LYS A 149 -14.74 -11.87 -3.00
N GLY A 150 -13.59 -11.46 -3.55
CA GLY A 150 -13.55 -10.39 -4.55
C GLY A 150 -13.63 -8.98 -3.94
N SER A 151 -13.68 -7.98 -4.82
CA SER A 151 -13.65 -6.57 -4.43
C SER A 151 -14.93 -6.12 -3.71
N SER A 152 -14.74 -5.37 -2.62
CA SER A 152 -15.79 -4.75 -1.82
C SER A 152 -15.28 -3.47 -1.17
N SER A 153 -16.11 -2.75 -0.41
CA SER A 153 -15.65 -1.62 0.41
C SER A 153 -14.66 -2.01 1.51
N TYR A 154 -14.59 -3.30 1.87
CA TYR A 154 -13.63 -3.83 2.84
C TYR A 154 -12.23 -3.98 2.26
N ALA A 155 -12.13 -4.50 1.02
CA ALA A 155 -10.87 -4.64 0.28
C ALA A 155 -11.16 -4.63 -1.22
N PHE A 156 -10.38 -3.88 -1.99
CA PHE A 156 -10.55 -3.73 -3.44
C PHE A 156 -9.21 -3.63 -4.16
N ASN A 157 -9.23 -3.44 -5.46
CA ASN A 157 -8.05 -3.23 -6.30
C ASN A 157 -8.30 -2.12 -7.32
N PHE A 158 -7.31 -1.76 -8.12
CA PHE A 158 -7.46 -0.72 -9.16
C PHE A 158 -8.49 -1.04 -10.24
N GLN A 159 -8.84 -2.32 -10.45
CA GLN A 159 -9.85 -2.73 -11.44
C GLN A 159 -11.28 -2.52 -10.93
N SER A 160 -11.49 -2.48 -9.62
CA SER A 160 -12.80 -2.35 -8.98
C SER A 160 -12.68 -1.46 -7.75
N VAL A 161 -12.58 -0.15 -8.00
CA VAL A 161 -12.39 0.89 -6.98
C VAL A 161 -13.68 1.16 -6.21
N PHE A 162 -13.58 1.25 -4.89
CA PHE A 162 -14.66 1.70 -3.99
C PHE A 162 -14.36 3.09 -3.44
N GLN A 163 -15.38 3.93 -3.42
CA GLN A 163 -15.28 5.32 -2.95
C GLN A 163 -15.00 5.40 -1.44
N LYS A 164 -14.44 6.51 -1.01
CA LYS A 164 -14.26 6.84 0.43
C LYS A 164 -15.61 6.75 1.15
N PRO A 165 -15.63 6.16 2.37
CA PRO A 165 -16.82 6.15 3.22
C PRO A 165 -17.34 7.53 3.61
#